data_4bca31c0bf0a402ec7e6b4c1b28a9c2e
#
_entry.id   4bca31c0bf0a402ec7e6b4c1b28a9c2e
#
_cell.length_a   1.000
_cell.length_b   1.000
_cell.length_c   1.000
_cell.angle_alpha   90.00
_cell.angle_beta   90.00
_cell.angle_gamma   90.00
#
_symmetry.space_group_name_H-M   'P 1'
#
loop_
_entity.id
_entity.type
_entity.pdbx_description
1 polymer ?
#
loop_
_entity_poly.entity_id
_entity_poly.type
_entity_poly.pdbx_seq_one_letter_code
_entity_poly.pdbx_strand_id
1 'polypeptide(L)'
;MIFLAVYHRKRRKTSRGEVERRALICYTKADESEAIMKKIKYMAVVLATGLLLAGCEEDETQNNKDAYRQIGINCMQEGDYEGAIDAFQNALDQSLAVVGEEEIDTCYYKAAAQYAAGKKEDAIETYQALINYDKKNAQAYFLLGELYRKENDMDKAKENFNLAAQYAGSDYEMYIALYQECYAAGMQTEGQEYLKKGIEAGGKSAEDYAQRGRIYLLLGDYDNAETELTTAINKKSTEASLYMAQLYEVKGEDEKAAGLYKEYIDENQDNPTALNCLGGMELEKGNYDSAINYLKMALDLDAGSQKQEAQRNLILAYEQSGDFASAKSEMEDYTKNYPNDEEAAREYLFLMTR
;
A
#
# COMPACT_ATOMS: atom_id res chain seq x y z
N MET A 1 -20.32 21.21 -23.33
CA MET A 1 -20.83 22.01 -22.20
C MET A 1 -21.94 21.33 -21.39
N ILE A 2 -22.94 20.71 -21.99
CA ILE A 2 -24.08 20.10 -21.24
C ILE A 2 -23.67 18.81 -20.52
N PHE A 3 -22.76 18.01 -21.07
CA PHE A 3 -22.28 16.76 -20.47
C PHE A 3 -21.38 16.97 -19.24
N LEU A 4 -20.51 17.98 -19.26
CA LEU A 4 -19.68 18.35 -18.10
C LEU A 4 -20.54 18.87 -16.93
N ALA A 5 -21.58 19.66 -17.22
CA ALA A 5 -22.49 20.15 -16.20
C ALA A 5 -23.33 19.06 -15.52
N VAL A 6 -23.61 17.96 -16.22
CA VAL A 6 -24.34 16.80 -15.67
C VAL A 6 -23.40 15.94 -14.78
N TYR A 7 -22.13 15.81 -15.17
CA TYR A 7 -21.11 15.10 -14.38
C TYR A 7 -20.82 15.79 -13.05
N HIS A 8 -20.63 17.12 -13.07
CA HIS A 8 -20.44 17.92 -11.85
C HIS A 8 -21.72 17.99 -10.97
N ARG A 9 -22.91 17.92 -11.55
CA ARG A 9 -24.16 17.93 -10.78
C ARG A 9 -24.44 16.60 -10.08
N LYS A 10 -23.94 15.48 -10.61
CA LYS A 10 -24.00 14.15 -9.97
C LYS A 10 -22.99 14.03 -8.82
N ARG A 11 -21.78 14.61 -8.96
CA ARG A 11 -20.77 14.62 -7.89
C ARG A 11 -21.19 15.47 -6.67
N ARG A 12 -21.90 16.60 -6.87
CA ARG A 12 -22.39 17.44 -5.76
C ARG A 12 -23.53 16.83 -4.93
N LYS A 13 -24.05 15.67 -5.31
CA LYS A 13 -25.05 14.90 -4.55
C LYS A 13 -24.50 13.58 -4.03
N THR A 14 -23.19 13.45 -3.89
CA THR A 14 -22.62 12.27 -3.23
C THR A 14 -23.06 12.27 -1.77
N SER A 15 -23.78 11.24 -1.41
CA SER A 15 -24.23 11.00 -0.04
C SER A 15 -22.99 10.75 0.84
N ARG A 16 -23.12 11.04 2.15
CA ARG A 16 -22.10 10.75 3.18
C ARG A 16 -21.43 9.37 3.00
N GLY A 17 -22.18 8.37 2.50
CA GLY A 17 -21.66 7.03 2.21
C GLY A 17 -20.72 6.92 1.00
N GLU A 18 -20.63 7.93 0.12
CA GLU A 18 -19.66 7.94 -0.99
C GLU A 18 -18.34 8.61 -0.59
N VAL A 19 -18.39 9.58 0.33
CA VAL A 19 -17.19 10.15 0.96
C VAL A 19 -16.55 9.10 1.87
N GLU A 20 -17.35 8.38 2.65
CA GLU A 20 -16.89 7.23 3.46
C GLU A 20 -16.30 6.11 2.59
N ARG A 21 -16.89 5.83 1.41
CA ARG A 21 -16.31 4.90 0.43
C ARG A 21 -15.03 5.42 -0.19
N ARG A 22 -14.87 6.73 -0.39
CA ARG A 22 -13.65 7.30 -0.98
C ARG A 22 -12.50 7.26 0.01
N ALA A 23 -12.72 7.66 1.26
CA ALA A 23 -11.71 7.50 2.30
C ALA A 23 -11.33 6.03 2.48
N LEU A 24 -12.32 5.12 2.44
CA LEU A 24 -12.08 3.69 2.49
C LEU A 24 -11.36 3.16 1.24
N ILE A 25 -11.66 3.70 0.04
CA ILE A 25 -11.01 3.33 -1.23
C ILE A 25 -9.58 3.85 -1.29
N CYS A 26 -9.26 5.02 -0.74
CA CYS A 26 -7.87 5.45 -0.54
C CYS A 26 -7.11 4.48 0.38
N TYR A 27 -7.82 3.84 1.34
CA TYR A 27 -7.24 2.86 2.26
C TYR A 27 -7.23 1.42 1.75
N THR A 28 -8.22 1.02 0.92
CA THR A 28 -8.43 -0.40 0.55
C THR A 28 -7.98 -0.77 -0.85
N LYS A 29 -7.71 0.20 -1.74
CA LYS A 29 -7.07 -0.05 -3.03
C LYS A 29 -5.53 -0.04 -2.99
N ALA A 30 -4.98 0.31 -1.83
CA ALA A 30 -3.58 0.16 -1.55
C ALA A 30 -3.33 -1.30 -1.20
N ASP A 31 -2.80 -2.08 -2.04
CA ASP A 31 -2.15 -3.33 -1.67
C ASP A 31 -2.77 -4.66 -2.09
N GLU A 32 -2.63 -5.01 -3.32
CA GLU A 32 -2.32 -6.42 -3.59
C GLU A 32 -0.84 -6.64 -3.99
N SER A 33 -0.12 -5.59 -4.36
CA SER A 33 1.31 -5.68 -4.72
C SER A 33 2.23 -4.82 -3.85
N GLU A 34 1.69 -3.85 -3.14
CA GLU A 34 2.49 -2.80 -2.49
C GLU A 34 3.04 -3.17 -1.11
N ALA A 35 2.35 -4.00 -0.33
CA ALA A 35 2.91 -4.47 0.94
C ALA A 35 4.15 -5.34 0.70
N ILE A 36 4.12 -6.16 -0.35
CA ILE A 36 5.29 -6.91 -0.81
C ILE A 36 6.31 -5.94 -1.44
N MET A 37 5.87 -5.01 -2.29
CA MET A 37 6.74 -4.08 -3.01
C MET A 37 7.31 -2.96 -2.13
N LYS A 38 6.62 -2.46 -1.12
CA LYS A 38 7.18 -1.45 -0.18
C LYS A 38 8.29 -2.04 0.68
N LYS A 39 8.14 -3.26 1.19
CA LYS A 39 9.25 -3.96 1.84
C LYS A 39 10.42 -4.19 0.87
N ILE A 40 10.16 -4.45 -0.42
CA ILE A 40 11.18 -4.58 -1.47
C ILE A 40 11.93 -3.26 -1.68
N LYS A 41 11.24 -2.10 -1.73
CA LYS A 41 11.88 -0.78 -1.97
C LYS A 41 12.67 -0.26 -0.76
N TYR A 42 12.19 -0.47 0.47
CA TYR A 42 12.95 -0.05 1.67
C TYR A 42 14.28 -0.78 1.82
N MET A 43 14.40 -2.02 1.36
CA MET A 43 15.67 -2.75 1.39
C MET A 43 16.62 -2.39 0.23
N ALA A 44 16.13 -1.98 -0.91
CA ALA A 44 16.99 -1.59 -2.05
C ALA A 44 17.78 -0.28 -1.80
N VAL A 45 17.29 0.62 -0.94
CA VAL A 45 17.96 1.91 -0.63
C VAL A 45 19.09 1.74 0.39
N VAL A 46 19.09 0.73 1.23
CA VAL A 46 20.13 0.52 2.25
C VAL A 46 21.42 -0.09 1.68
N LEU A 47 21.38 -0.72 0.50
CA LEU A 47 22.54 -1.42 -0.10
C LEU A 47 23.47 -0.56 -0.97
N ALA A 48 23.19 0.74 -1.15
CA ALA A 48 24.02 1.60 -2.02
C ALA A 48 25.21 2.27 -1.31
N THR A 49 25.40 2.10 -0.03
CA THR A 49 26.51 2.77 0.71
C THR A 49 27.29 1.81 1.60
N GLY A 50 28.15 0.98 1.03
CA GLY A 50 29.05 0.19 1.89
C GLY A 50 29.98 -0.76 1.17
N LEU A 51 30.68 -0.31 0.15
CA LEU A 51 31.84 -1.03 -0.37
C LEU A 51 33.11 -0.29 0.06
N LEU A 52 33.83 -0.85 1.02
CA LEU A 52 35.31 -0.87 1.05
C LEU A 52 35.86 -1.66 2.25
N LEU A 53 36.65 -2.68 1.94
CA LEU A 53 37.81 -3.25 2.63
C LEU A 53 37.66 -4.54 3.46
N ALA A 54 38.13 -5.58 2.81
CA ALA A 54 39.07 -6.61 3.26
C ALA A 54 38.62 -7.68 4.28
N GLY A 55 38.53 -8.89 3.78
CA GLY A 55 39.00 -10.11 4.51
C GLY A 55 38.00 -11.21 4.71
N CYS A 56 38.28 -12.37 4.06
CA CYS A 56 37.86 -13.71 4.36
C CYS A 56 36.67 -14.31 3.58
N GLU A 57 36.72 -15.61 3.42
CA GLU A 57 35.77 -16.49 2.71
C GLU A 57 34.28 -16.30 3.06
N GLU A 58 33.97 -15.70 4.22
CA GLU A 58 32.59 -15.34 4.62
C GLU A 58 32.00 -14.22 3.76
N ASP A 59 32.82 -13.28 3.27
CA ASP A 59 32.38 -12.17 2.41
C ASP A 59 31.96 -12.64 1.01
N GLU A 60 32.62 -13.65 0.45
CA GLU A 60 32.30 -14.16 -0.89
C GLU A 60 30.98 -14.93 -0.92
N THR A 61 30.72 -15.71 0.13
CA THR A 61 29.47 -16.46 0.27
C THR A 61 28.27 -15.52 0.47
N GLN A 62 28.42 -14.48 1.30
CA GLN A 62 27.39 -13.48 1.52
C GLN A 62 27.13 -12.68 0.23
N ASN A 63 28.18 -12.24 -0.46
CA ASN A 63 28.06 -11.52 -1.73
C ASN A 63 27.34 -12.35 -2.80
N ASN A 64 27.60 -13.66 -2.86
CA ASN A 64 26.90 -14.57 -3.78
C ASN A 64 25.43 -14.72 -3.42
N LYS A 65 25.10 -14.85 -2.16
CA LYS A 65 23.73 -14.95 -1.64
C LYS A 65 22.91 -13.71 -1.97
N ASP A 66 23.47 -12.51 -1.68
CA ASP A 66 22.82 -11.23 -2.00
C ASP A 66 22.62 -11.07 -3.51
N ALA A 67 23.60 -11.47 -4.31
CA ALA A 67 23.51 -11.43 -5.77
C ALA A 67 22.39 -12.33 -6.30
N TYR A 68 22.30 -13.58 -5.83
CA TYR A 68 21.21 -14.47 -6.23
C TYR A 68 19.84 -13.97 -5.77
N ARG A 69 19.74 -13.43 -4.56
CA ARG A 69 18.51 -12.83 -4.07
C ARG A 69 18.08 -11.64 -4.94
N GLN A 70 19.01 -10.77 -5.32
CA GLN A 70 18.71 -9.64 -6.22
C GLN A 70 18.31 -10.11 -7.63
N ILE A 71 18.96 -11.16 -8.16
CA ILE A 71 18.55 -11.79 -9.44
C ILE A 71 17.10 -12.28 -9.33
N GLY A 72 16.75 -12.97 -8.26
CA GLY A 72 15.39 -13.43 -8.02
C GLY A 72 14.36 -12.29 -8.01
N ILE A 73 14.67 -11.19 -7.32
CA ILE A 73 13.81 -10.00 -7.30
C ILE A 73 13.64 -9.40 -8.70
N ASN A 74 14.72 -9.29 -9.47
CA ASN A 74 14.67 -8.78 -10.85
C ASN A 74 13.82 -9.69 -11.75
N CYS A 75 14.01 -11.01 -11.66
CA CYS A 75 13.20 -11.99 -12.39
C CYS A 75 11.70 -11.87 -12.05
N MET A 76 11.36 -11.65 -10.77
CA MET A 76 9.96 -11.40 -10.38
C MET A 76 9.39 -10.14 -11.04
N GLN A 77 10.18 -9.06 -11.14
CA GLN A 77 9.76 -7.81 -11.78
C GLN A 77 9.55 -7.97 -13.29
N GLU A 78 10.33 -8.83 -13.92
CA GLU A 78 10.25 -9.17 -15.35
C GLU A 78 9.16 -10.23 -15.65
N GLY A 79 8.57 -10.84 -14.62
CA GLY A 79 7.58 -11.92 -14.75
C GLY A 79 8.20 -13.29 -15.03
N ASP A 80 9.51 -13.42 -14.93
CA ASP A 80 10.23 -14.70 -14.99
C ASP A 80 10.20 -15.39 -13.63
N TYR A 81 9.04 -15.92 -13.27
CA TYR A 81 8.84 -16.54 -11.96
C TYR A 81 9.63 -17.85 -11.78
N GLU A 82 9.89 -18.60 -12.83
CA GLU A 82 10.75 -19.78 -12.76
C GLU A 82 12.21 -19.40 -12.49
N GLY A 83 12.74 -18.42 -13.20
CA GLY A 83 14.07 -17.86 -12.93
C GLY A 83 14.18 -17.28 -11.52
N ALA A 84 13.12 -16.66 -11.02
CA ALA A 84 13.06 -16.17 -9.65
C ALA A 84 13.14 -17.30 -8.61
N ILE A 85 12.39 -18.39 -8.78
CA ILE A 85 12.42 -19.57 -7.90
C ILE A 85 13.82 -20.15 -7.84
N ASP A 86 14.46 -20.35 -9.00
CA ASP A 86 15.82 -20.89 -9.09
C ASP A 86 16.85 -19.97 -8.42
N ALA A 87 16.75 -18.67 -8.65
CA ALA A 87 17.63 -17.70 -8.03
C ALA A 87 17.48 -17.64 -6.50
N PHE A 88 16.25 -17.63 -5.97
CA PHE A 88 16.01 -17.67 -4.53
C PHE A 88 16.48 -19.00 -3.92
N GLN A 89 16.32 -20.13 -4.63
CA GLN A 89 16.86 -21.41 -4.17
C GLN A 89 18.38 -21.37 -4.09
N ASN A 90 19.05 -20.83 -5.13
CA ASN A 90 20.51 -20.68 -5.13
C ASN A 90 20.98 -19.76 -3.99
N ALA A 91 20.25 -18.69 -3.66
CA ALA A 91 20.55 -17.86 -2.50
C ALA A 91 20.47 -18.65 -1.19
N LEU A 92 19.42 -19.46 -1.01
CA LEU A 92 19.24 -20.31 0.17
C LEU A 92 20.29 -21.43 0.26
N ASP A 93 20.74 -21.98 -0.85
CA ASP A 93 21.76 -23.03 -0.91
C ASP A 93 23.16 -22.51 -0.50
N GLN A 94 23.40 -21.18 -0.57
CA GLN A 94 24.61 -20.54 -0.05
C GLN A 94 24.62 -20.48 1.50
N SER A 95 23.46 -20.64 2.13
CA SER A 95 23.34 -20.52 3.58
C SER A 95 23.86 -21.78 4.27
N LEU A 96 25.00 -21.69 4.96
CA LEU A 96 25.68 -22.79 5.67
C LEU A 96 24.93 -23.17 6.96
N ALA A 97 23.70 -23.71 6.84
CA ALA A 97 22.90 -24.27 7.94
C ALA A 97 22.48 -23.25 9.03
N VAL A 98 22.64 -21.96 8.82
CA VAL A 98 22.13 -20.90 9.69
C VAL A 98 20.93 -20.28 9.03
N VAL A 99 19.77 -20.35 9.68
CA VAL A 99 18.55 -19.67 9.24
C VAL A 99 18.43 -18.37 10.00
N GLY A 100 18.72 -17.26 9.33
CA GLY A 100 18.56 -15.91 9.84
C GLY A 100 17.34 -15.21 9.23
N GLU A 101 17.21 -13.92 9.53
CA GLU A 101 16.10 -13.09 9.00
C GLU A 101 16.12 -13.04 7.47
N GLU A 102 17.29 -13.04 6.86
CA GLU A 102 17.46 -12.97 5.42
C GLU A 102 17.02 -14.24 4.69
N GLU A 103 17.29 -15.42 5.25
CA GLU A 103 16.80 -16.69 4.74
C GLU A 103 15.28 -16.77 4.84
N ILE A 104 14.72 -16.32 5.95
CA ILE A 104 13.26 -16.25 6.15
C ILE A 104 12.64 -15.33 5.10
N ASP A 105 13.20 -14.15 4.89
CA ASP A 105 12.73 -13.20 3.89
C ASP A 105 12.86 -13.76 2.46
N THR A 106 13.97 -14.43 2.14
CA THR A 106 14.17 -15.11 0.86
C THR A 106 13.13 -16.21 0.64
N CYS A 107 12.73 -16.95 1.68
CA CYS A 107 11.66 -17.93 1.59
C CYS A 107 10.30 -17.30 1.30
N TYR A 108 10.01 -16.10 1.82
CA TYR A 108 8.78 -15.38 1.46
C TYR A 108 8.74 -15.02 -0.03
N TYR A 109 9.84 -14.49 -0.57
CA TYR A 109 9.94 -14.21 -2.01
C TYR A 109 9.81 -15.46 -2.86
N LYS A 110 10.49 -16.55 -2.45
CA LYS A 110 10.39 -17.82 -3.16
C LYS A 110 8.96 -18.35 -3.19
N ALA A 111 8.25 -18.33 -2.06
CA ALA A 111 6.86 -18.78 -2.02
C ALA A 111 5.94 -17.89 -2.89
N ALA A 112 6.16 -16.58 -2.90
CA ALA A 112 5.43 -15.67 -3.78
C ALA A 112 5.70 -15.95 -5.26
N ALA A 113 6.97 -16.21 -5.64
CA ALA A 113 7.35 -16.59 -7.00
C ALA A 113 6.74 -17.97 -7.40
N GLN A 114 6.74 -18.95 -6.49
CA GLN A 114 6.11 -20.25 -6.70
C GLN A 114 4.60 -20.10 -6.98
N TYR A 115 3.91 -19.28 -6.19
CA TYR A 115 2.49 -19.03 -6.42
C TYR A 115 2.25 -18.34 -7.76
N ALA A 116 3.03 -17.31 -8.10
CA ALA A 116 2.94 -16.59 -9.38
C ALA A 116 3.26 -17.48 -10.59
N ALA A 117 4.15 -18.49 -10.44
CA ALA A 117 4.44 -19.51 -11.44
C ALA A 117 3.34 -20.59 -11.56
N GLY A 118 2.27 -20.52 -10.75
CA GLY A 118 1.22 -21.53 -10.68
C GLY A 118 1.57 -22.77 -9.87
N LYS A 119 2.72 -22.79 -9.16
CA LYS A 119 3.19 -23.88 -8.30
C LYS A 119 2.63 -23.71 -6.87
N LYS A 120 1.32 -23.77 -6.77
CA LYS A 120 0.59 -23.49 -5.56
C LYS A 120 0.98 -24.38 -4.38
N GLU A 121 1.10 -25.67 -4.63
CA GLU A 121 1.46 -26.66 -3.61
C GLU A 121 2.85 -26.37 -3.03
N ASP A 122 3.81 -26.00 -3.87
CA ASP A 122 5.17 -25.65 -3.46
C ASP A 122 5.16 -24.38 -2.59
N ALA A 123 4.34 -23.38 -2.95
CA ALA A 123 4.18 -22.15 -2.16
C ALA A 123 3.60 -22.45 -0.76
N ILE A 124 2.56 -23.30 -0.70
CA ILE A 124 1.99 -23.76 0.57
C ILE A 124 3.04 -24.46 1.42
N GLU A 125 3.80 -25.38 0.84
CA GLU A 125 4.87 -26.10 1.54
C GLU A 125 5.94 -25.14 2.07
N THR A 126 6.32 -24.13 1.30
CA THR A 126 7.30 -23.11 1.72
C THR A 126 6.79 -22.30 2.90
N TYR A 127 5.53 -21.82 2.88
CA TYR A 127 4.93 -21.11 4.03
C TYR A 127 4.78 -22.03 5.24
N GLN A 128 4.41 -23.29 5.06
CA GLN A 128 4.33 -24.27 6.14
C GLN A 128 5.70 -24.58 6.77
N ALA A 129 6.77 -24.59 5.96
CA ALA A 129 8.13 -24.74 6.46
C ALA A 129 8.53 -23.57 7.35
N LEU A 130 8.21 -22.32 6.97
CA LEU A 130 8.40 -21.12 7.81
C LEU A 130 7.62 -21.21 9.13
N ILE A 131 6.36 -21.64 9.07
CA ILE A 131 5.52 -21.86 10.27
C ILE A 131 6.09 -22.98 11.13
N ASN A 132 6.65 -24.03 10.54
CA ASN A 132 7.27 -25.12 11.28
C ASN A 132 8.57 -24.67 11.98
N TYR A 133 9.33 -23.78 11.36
CA TYR A 133 10.53 -23.19 11.94
C TYR A 133 10.18 -22.26 13.11
N ASP A 134 9.24 -21.33 12.89
CA ASP A 134 8.69 -20.48 13.94
C ASP A 134 7.16 -20.56 14.00
N LYS A 135 6.64 -21.24 15.02
CA LYS A 135 5.21 -21.44 15.27
C LYS A 135 4.44 -20.13 15.56
N LYS A 136 5.15 -19.03 15.80
CA LYS A 136 4.56 -17.71 16.06
C LYS A 136 4.78 -16.71 14.91
N ASN A 137 5.19 -17.21 13.76
CA ASN A 137 5.42 -16.38 12.59
C ASN A 137 4.08 -15.86 12.02
N ALA A 138 3.64 -14.71 12.50
CA ALA A 138 2.39 -14.06 12.08
C ALA A 138 2.35 -13.80 10.57
N GLN A 139 3.49 -13.36 9.99
CA GLN A 139 3.61 -13.07 8.57
C GLN A 139 3.41 -14.31 7.69
N ALA A 140 3.96 -15.47 8.08
CA ALA A 140 3.79 -16.71 7.33
C ALA A 140 2.33 -17.18 7.37
N TYR A 141 1.66 -17.06 8.50
CA TYR A 141 0.23 -17.34 8.60
C TYR A 141 -0.60 -16.38 7.74
N PHE A 142 -0.29 -15.10 7.77
CA PHE A 142 -0.99 -14.10 6.95
C PHE A 142 -0.89 -14.43 5.47
N LEU A 143 0.32 -14.64 4.94
CA LEU A 143 0.56 -14.94 3.53
C LEU A 143 -0.04 -16.27 3.09
N LEU A 144 -0.02 -17.28 3.96
CA LEU A 144 -0.70 -18.54 3.69
C LEU A 144 -2.22 -18.37 3.68
N GLY A 145 -2.77 -17.55 4.56
CA GLY A 145 -4.19 -17.17 4.57
C GLY A 145 -4.61 -16.43 3.30
N GLU A 146 -3.79 -15.47 2.86
CA GLU A 146 -3.99 -14.75 1.59
C GLU A 146 -3.99 -15.71 0.39
N LEU A 147 -3.05 -16.65 0.35
CA LEU A 147 -3.00 -17.68 -0.70
C LEU A 147 -4.30 -18.51 -0.71
N TYR A 148 -4.76 -19.00 0.45
CA TYR A 148 -6.02 -19.74 0.52
C TYR A 148 -7.24 -18.90 0.12
N ARG A 149 -7.26 -17.60 0.46
CA ARG A 149 -8.32 -16.69 0.00
C ARG A 149 -8.35 -16.58 -1.53
N LYS A 150 -7.18 -16.38 -2.15
CA LYS A 150 -7.04 -16.32 -3.63
C LYS A 150 -7.49 -17.61 -4.30
N GLU A 151 -7.29 -18.74 -3.63
CA GLU A 151 -7.78 -20.06 -4.05
C GLU A 151 -9.25 -20.34 -3.68
N ASN A 152 -9.93 -19.35 -3.11
CA ASN A 152 -11.32 -19.45 -2.67
C ASN A 152 -11.57 -20.49 -1.57
N ASP A 153 -10.53 -20.91 -0.83
CA ASP A 153 -10.62 -21.76 0.38
C ASP A 153 -10.75 -20.88 1.63
N MET A 154 -11.94 -20.32 1.81
CA MET A 154 -12.21 -19.32 2.86
C MET A 154 -12.07 -19.87 4.26
N ASP A 155 -12.29 -21.15 4.48
CA ASP A 155 -12.17 -21.79 5.80
C ASP A 155 -10.70 -21.79 6.25
N LYS A 156 -9.79 -22.24 5.37
CA LYS A 156 -8.35 -22.20 5.65
C LYS A 156 -7.81 -20.78 5.71
N ALA A 157 -8.31 -19.87 4.87
CA ALA A 157 -7.94 -18.47 4.94
C ALA A 157 -8.24 -17.89 6.33
N LYS A 158 -9.46 -18.07 6.84
CA LYS A 158 -9.87 -17.62 8.18
C LYS A 158 -9.05 -18.25 9.31
N GLU A 159 -8.75 -19.55 9.23
CA GLU A 159 -7.92 -20.24 10.21
C GLU A 159 -6.54 -19.57 10.31
N ASN A 160 -5.90 -19.35 9.16
CA ASN A 160 -4.56 -18.75 9.09
C ASN A 160 -4.59 -17.27 9.49
N PHE A 161 -5.60 -16.48 9.08
CA PHE A 161 -5.76 -15.08 9.52
C PHE A 161 -5.95 -14.97 11.03
N ASN A 162 -6.68 -15.89 11.65
CA ASN A 162 -6.82 -15.91 13.11
C ASN A 162 -5.49 -16.18 13.82
N LEU A 163 -4.66 -17.08 13.27
CA LEU A 163 -3.33 -17.36 13.80
C LEU A 163 -2.38 -16.17 13.57
N ALA A 164 -2.44 -15.52 12.42
CA ALA A 164 -1.72 -14.28 12.17
C ALA A 164 -2.06 -13.20 13.21
N ALA A 165 -3.35 -12.95 13.43
CA ALA A 165 -3.81 -11.99 14.44
C ALA A 165 -3.40 -12.39 15.87
N GLN A 166 -3.39 -13.69 16.18
CA GLN A 166 -2.98 -14.18 17.50
C GLN A 166 -1.51 -13.91 17.81
N TYR A 167 -0.67 -13.95 16.78
CA TYR A 167 0.79 -13.77 16.93
C TYR A 167 1.29 -12.41 16.49
N ALA A 168 0.43 -11.51 16.01
CA ALA A 168 0.78 -10.17 15.57
C ALA A 168 1.34 -9.27 16.70
N GLY A 169 0.94 -9.52 17.95
CA GLY A 169 1.37 -8.66 19.06
C GLY A 169 0.96 -7.21 18.85
N SER A 170 1.92 -6.28 18.86
CA SER A 170 1.70 -4.85 18.60
C SER A 170 1.99 -4.44 17.14
N ASP A 171 1.98 -5.38 16.21
CA ASP A 171 2.07 -5.08 14.78
C ASP A 171 0.70 -4.62 14.26
N TYR A 172 0.45 -3.32 14.33
CA TYR A 172 -0.81 -2.72 13.91
C TYR A 172 -1.04 -2.87 12.40
N GLU A 173 0.02 -2.89 11.58
CA GLU A 173 -0.09 -3.08 10.14
C GLU A 173 -0.64 -4.48 9.82
N MET A 174 -0.30 -5.48 10.60
CA MET A 174 -0.87 -6.83 10.45
C MET A 174 -2.39 -6.83 10.64
N TYR A 175 -2.91 -6.13 11.64
CA TYR A 175 -4.36 -6.05 11.86
C TYR A 175 -5.08 -5.27 10.76
N ILE A 176 -4.44 -4.23 10.25
CA ILE A 176 -4.95 -3.45 9.10
C ILE A 176 -4.95 -4.31 7.83
N ALA A 177 -3.87 -5.05 7.57
CA ALA A 177 -3.78 -5.96 6.43
C ALA A 177 -4.85 -7.06 6.49
N LEU A 178 -5.06 -7.65 7.67
CA LEU A 178 -6.13 -8.63 7.89
C LEU A 178 -7.53 -8.05 7.62
N TYR A 179 -7.77 -6.80 8.03
CA TYR A 179 -9.00 -6.09 7.72
C TYR A 179 -9.17 -5.90 6.20
N GLN A 180 -8.12 -5.51 5.49
CA GLN A 180 -8.15 -5.30 4.04
C GLN A 180 -8.45 -6.60 3.29
N GLU A 181 -7.81 -7.70 3.68
CA GLU A 181 -8.06 -9.02 3.10
C GLU A 181 -9.52 -9.48 3.33
N CYS A 182 -10.04 -9.25 4.53
CA CYS A 182 -11.44 -9.54 4.84
C CYS A 182 -12.39 -8.64 4.04
N TYR A 183 -12.06 -7.37 3.89
CA TYR A 183 -12.87 -6.42 3.11
C TYR A 183 -12.93 -6.83 1.64
N ALA A 184 -11.78 -7.19 1.04
CA ALA A 184 -11.69 -7.69 -0.34
C ALA A 184 -12.51 -8.97 -0.55
N ALA A 185 -12.61 -9.81 0.49
CA ALA A 185 -13.41 -11.04 0.51
C ALA A 185 -14.91 -10.82 0.83
N GLY A 186 -15.35 -9.58 1.09
CA GLY A 186 -16.72 -9.27 1.50
C GLY A 186 -17.03 -9.64 2.97
N MET A 187 -16.04 -9.96 3.78
CA MET A 187 -16.14 -10.34 5.19
C MET A 187 -15.90 -9.13 6.12
N GLN A 188 -16.66 -8.07 5.96
CA GLN A 188 -16.44 -6.80 6.65
C GLN A 188 -16.49 -6.92 8.17
N THR A 189 -17.41 -7.72 8.71
CA THR A 189 -17.56 -7.89 10.16
C THR A 189 -16.32 -8.54 10.77
N GLU A 190 -15.81 -9.59 10.16
CA GLU A 190 -14.59 -10.27 10.59
C GLU A 190 -13.37 -9.34 10.50
N GLY A 191 -13.27 -8.56 9.44
CA GLY A 191 -12.23 -7.55 9.29
C GLY A 191 -12.24 -6.52 10.41
N GLN A 192 -13.41 -6.01 10.79
CA GLN A 192 -13.56 -5.09 11.93
C GLN A 192 -13.14 -5.72 13.27
N GLU A 193 -13.35 -7.03 13.46
CA GLU A 193 -12.87 -7.71 14.68
C GLU A 193 -11.34 -7.76 14.74
N TYR A 194 -10.63 -7.88 13.62
CA TYR A 194 -9.16 -7.78 13.59
C TYR A 194 -8.70 -6.36 13.96
N LEU A 195 -9.35 -5.32 13.45
CA LEU A 195 -9.04 -3.95 13.85
C LEU A 195 -9.22 -3.72 15.36
N LYS A 196 -10.29 -4.24 15.95
CA LYS A 196 -10.52 -4.18 17.41
C LYS A 196 -9.41 -4.86 18.20
N LYS A 197 -8.94 -6.04 17.75
CA LYS A 197 -7.78 -6.70 18.36
C LYS A 197 -6.52 -5.83 18.29
N GLY A 198 -6.31 -5.10 17.20
CA GLY A 198 -5.22 -4.14 17.08
C GLY A 198 -5.30 -3.02 18.12
N ILE A 199 -6.50 -2.50 18.41
CA ILE A 199 -6.68 -1.51 19.49
C ILE A 199 -6.32 -2.10 20.84
N GLU A 200 -6.73 -3.36 21.12
CA GLU A 200 -6.46 -4.04 22.39
C GLU A 200 -4.98 -4.40 22.58
N ALA A 201 -4.24 -4.59 21.50
CA ALA A 201 -2.81 -4.91 21.53
C ALA A 201 -1.92 -3.78 22.07
N GLY A 202 -2.47 -2.64 22.36
CA GLY A 202 -1.93 -1.33 22.53
C GLY A 202 -0.79 -1.09 23.51
N GLY A 203 0.21 -0.38 23.00
CA GLY A 203 1.25 0.30 23.76
C GLY A 203 0.88 1.73 24.17
N LYS A 204 1.91 2.51 24.59
CA LYS A 204 1.74 3.92 25.04
C LYS A 204 2.77 4.85 24.42
N SER A 205 3.45 4.43 23.37
CA SER A 205 4.34 5.28 22.58
C SER A 205 3.53 6.28 21.75
N ALA A 206 4.18 7.27 21.18
CA ALA A 206 3.55 8.18 20.23
C ALA A 206 2.96 7.44 19.03
N GLU A 207 3.71 6.45 18.54
CA GLU A 207 3.34 5.62 17.40
C GLU A 207 2.13 4.72 17.72
N ASP A 208 2.10 4.08 18.90
CA ASP A 208 0.93 3.29 19.31
C ASP A 208 -0.37 4.11 19.29
N TYR A 209 -0.31 5.35 19.74
CA TYR A 209 -1.46 6.26 19.69
C TYR A 209 -1.83 6.63 18.24
N ALA A 210 -0.84 6.89 17.37
CA ALA A 210 -1.07 7.21 15.98
C ALA A 210 -1.76 6.03 15.24
N GLN A 211 -1.24 4.83 15.42
CA GLN A 211 -1.78 3.63 14.78
C GLN A 211 -3.19 3.26 15.30
N ARG A 212 -3.45 3.40 16.61
CA ARG A 212 -4.82 3.23 17.10
C ARG A 212 -5.78 4.29 16.56
N GLY A 213 -5.33 5.54 16.44
CA GLY A 213 -6.10 6.59 15.80
C GLY A 213 -6.46 6.25 14.36
N ARG A 214 -5.49 5.72 13.59
CA ARG A 214 -5.71 5.20 12.23
C ARG A 214 -6.72 4.05 12.21
N ILE A 215 -6.63 3.10 13.14
CA ILE A 215 -7.57 2.00 13.25
C ILE A 215 -8.98 2.50 13.59
N TYR A 216 -9.14 3.45 14.50
CA TYR A 216 -10.43 4.07 14.80
C TYR A 216 -11.02 4.79 13.59
N LEU A 217 -10.17 5.45 12.78
CA LEU A 217 -10.59 6.07 11.52
C LEU A 217 -11.15 5.02 10.55
N LEU A 218 -10.48 3.87 10.40
CA LEU A 218 -10.95 2.74 9.57
C LEU A 218 -12.27 2.13 10.08
N LEU A 219 -12.49 2.15 11.39
CA LEU A 219 -13.74 1.70 12.01
C LEU A 219 -14.88 2.73 11.91
N GLY A 220 -14.58 3.98 11.48
CA GLY A 220 -15.54 5.08 11.47
C GLY A 220 -15.82 5.68 12.84
N ASP A 221 -15.02 5.36 13.85
CA ASP A 221 -15.11 5.91 15.21
C ASP A 221 -14.26 7.18 15.31
N TYR A 222 -14.77 8.26 14.73
CA TYR A 222 -14.05 9.51 14.55
C TYR A 222 -13.72 10.23 15.86
N ASP A 223 -14.52 10.06 16.90
CA ASP A 223 -14.28 10.70 18.22
C ASP A 223 -13.07 10.05 18.92
N ASN A 224 -13.00 8.73 18.90
CA ASN A 224 -11.85 8.02 19.45
C ASN A 224 -10.61 8.22 18.55
N ALA A 225 -10.77 8.27 17.22
CA ALA A 225 -9.67 8.59 16.31
C ALA A 225 -9.06 9.96 16.66
N GLU A 226 -9.87 11.02 16.82
CA GLU A 226 -9.40 12.36 17.17
C GLU A 226 -8.68 12.39 18.52
N THR A 227 -9.19 11.66 19.50
CA THR A 227 -8.59 11.56 20.83
C THR A 227 -7.21 10.91 20.78
N GLU A 228 -7.08 9.77 20.12
CA GLU A 228 -5.82 9.03 19.99
C GLU A 228 -4.80 9.84 19.17
N LEU A 229 -5.21 10.40 18.02
CA LEU A 229 -4.34 11.20 17.16
C LEU A 229 -3.87 12.49 17.85
N THR A 230 -4.75 13.17 18.61
CA THR A 230 -4.35 14.34 19.41
C THR A 230 -3.29 13.94 20.43
N THR A 231 -3.44 12.78 21.09
CA THR A 231 -2.45 12.27 22.04
C THR A 231 -1.13 11.96 21.34
N ALA A 232 -1.17 11.36 20.15
CA ALA A 232 0.00 11.04 19.33
C ALA A 232 0.76 12.31 18.91
N ILE A 233 0.06 13.35 18.44
CA ILE A 233 0.64 14.65 18.07
C ILE A 233 1.31 15.30 19.31
N ASN A 234 0.64 15.32 20.46
CA ASN A 234 1.20 15.85 21.71
C ASN A 234 2.47 15.08 22.14
N LYS A 235 2.59 13.82 21.77
CA LYS A 235 3.77 12.97 21.98
C LYS A 235 4.79 13.05 20.83
N LYS A 236 4.55 13.91 19.82
CA LYS A 236 5.42 14.16 18.66
C LYS A 236 5.51 12.99 17.67
N SER A 237 4.42 12.26 17.45
CA SER A 237 4.34 11.35 16.31
C SER A 237 4.22 12.15 15.01
N THR A 238 5.11 11.89 14.06
CA THR A 238 5.10 12.55 12.76
C THR A 238 3.90 12.10 11.92
N GLU A 239 3.57 10.80 11.96
CA GLU A 239 2.48 10.23 11.15
C GLU A 239 1.07 10.64 11.65
N ALA A 240 0.96 10.99 12.94
CA ALA A 240 -0.33 11.37 13.50
C ALA A 240 -0.95 12.60 12.82
N SER A 241 -0.15 13.53 12.31
CA SER A 241 -0.61 14.70 11.56
C SER A 241 -1.24 14.29 10.23
N LEU A 242 -0.66 13.29 9.54
CA LEU A 242 -1.23 12.72 8.32
C LEU A 242 -2.60 12.07 8.58
N TYR A 243 -2.69 11.23 9.61
CA TYR A 243 -3.97 10.57 9.96
C TYR A 243 -5.02 11.57 10.48
N MET A 244 -4.60 12.64 11.16
CA MET A 244 -5.50 13.72 11.59
C MET A 244 -6.02 14.50 10.37
N ALA A 245 -5.19 14.74 9.35
CA ALA A 245 -5.63 15.35 8.11
C ALA A 245 -6.70 14.51 7.42
N GLN A 246 -6.49 13.20 7.32
CA GLN A 246 -7.46 12.25 6.78
C GLN A 246 -8.77 12.23 7.58
N LEU A 247 -8.69 12.32 8.91
CA LEU A 247 -9.86 12.42 9.77
C LEU A 247 -10.68 13.70 9.45
N TYR A 248 -10.03 14.86 9.32
CA TYR A 248 -10.72 16.09 8.97
C TYR A 248 -11.30 16.07 7.56
N GLU A 249 -10.63 15.42 6.60
CA GLU A 249 -11.16 15.19 5.25
C GLU A 249 -12.48 14.41 5.31
N VAL A 250 -12.51 13.27 6.03
CA VAL A 250 -13.73 12.46 6.19
C VAL A 250 -14.83 13.22 6.92
N LYS A 251 -14.47 14.13 7.87
CA LYS A 251 -15.42 15.01 8.56
C LYS A 251 -15.92 16.16 7.68
N GLY A 252 -15.34 16.39 6.50
CA GLY A 252 -15.64 17.51 5.59
C GLY A 252 -15.08 18.84 6.07
N GLU A 253 -14.03 18.81 6.89
CA GLU A 253 -13.32 19.99 7.41
C GLU A 253 -12.09 20.30 6.54
N ASP A 254 -12.33 20.52 5.23
CA ASP A 254 -11.32 20.53 4.17
C ASP A 254 -10.19 21.55 4.37
N GLU A 255 -10.50 22.73 4.97
CA GLU A 255 -9.44 23.71 5.27
C GLU A 255 -8.48 23.22 6.34
N LYS A 256 -8.97 22.50 7.36
CA LYS A 256 -8.10 21.93 8.39
C LYS A 256 -7.28 20.77 7.83
N ALA A 257 -7.91 19.91 7.04
CA ALA A 257 -7.24 18.80 6.38
C ALA A 257 -6.11 19.30 5.48
N ALA A 258 -6.40 20.26 4.59
CA ALA A 258 -5.40 20.86 3.69
C ALA A 258 -4.24 21.53 4.46
N GLY A 259 -4.53 22.19 5.57
CA GLY A 259 -3.52 22.79 6.44
C GLY A 259 -2.55 21.75 6.99
N LEU A 260 -3.07 20.65 7.54
CA LEU A 260 -2.27 19.56 8.10
C LEU A 260 -1.49 18.77 7.03
N TYR A 261 -2.10 18.50 5.86
CA TYR A 261 -1.37 17.88 4.76
C TYR A 261 -0.19 18.74 4.31
N LYS A 262 -0.38 20.06 4.22
CA LYS A 262 0.68 20.98 3.82
C LYS A 262 1.80 21.01 4.86
N GLU A 263 1.46 21.12 6.15
CA GLU A 263 2.44 21.08 7.25
C GLU A 263 3.22 19.76 7.23
N TYR A 264 2.52 18.63 7.04
CA TYR A 264 3.14 17.31 6.93
C TYR A 264 4.10 17.20 5.73
N ILE A 265 3.72 17.72 4.55
CA ILE A 265 4.55 17.71 3.34
C ILE A 265 5.77 18.62 3.51
N ASP A 266 5.64 19.77 4.17
CA ASP A 266 6.76 20.66 4.45
C ASP A 266 7.86 19.97 5.29
N GLU A 267 7.48 19.03 6.15
CA GLU A 267 8.40 18.22 6.96
C GLU A 267 8.81 16.89 6.31
N ASN A 268 7.94 16.30 5.47
CA ASN A 268 8.08 14.98 4.86
C ASN A 268 7.71 15.05 3.37
N GLN A 269 8.63 15.57 2.55
CA GLN A 269 8.39 15.82 1.11
C GLN A 269 8.14 14.56 0.27
N ASP A 270 8.36 13.38 0.82
CA ASP A 270 8.41 12.10 0.10
C ASP A 270 7.15 11.25 0.32
N ASN A 271 6.05 11.83 0.81
CA ASN A 271 4.82 11.06 1.03
C ASN A 271 3.82 11.26 -0.13
N PRO A 272 3.71 10.28 -1.05
CA PRO A 272 2.84 10.41 -2.22
C PRO A 272 1.35 10.45 -1.84
N THR A 273 0.95 9.85 -0.72
CA THR A 273 -0.44 9.90 -0.22
C THR A 273 -0.84 11.32 0.15
N ALA A 274 -0.02 12.00 0.96
CA ALA A 274 -0.31 13.37 1.37
C ALA A 274 -0.34 14.33 0.16
N LEU A 275 0.59 14.14 -0.78
CA LEU A 275 0.64 14.92 -2.03
C LEU A 275 -0.60 14.69 -2.90
N ASN A 276 -1.05 13.43 -3.05
CA ASN A 276 -2.26 13.11 -3.82
C ASN A 276 -3.52 13.71 -3.17
N CYS A 277 -3.68 13.58 -1.86
CA CYS A 277 -4.81 14.17 -1.13
C CYS A 277 -4.83 15.69 -1.29
N LEU A 278 -3.70 16.36 -1.07
CA LEU A 278 -3.61 17.81 -1.24
C LEU A 278 -3.87 18.24 -2.69
N GLY A 279 -3.34 17.49 -3.66
CA GLY A 279 -3.62 17.71 -5.08
C GLY A 279 -5.11 17.62 -5.43
N GLY A 280 -5.80 16.62 -4.89
CA GLY A 280 -7.25 16.44 -5.02
C GLY A 280 -8.04 17.61 -4.41
N MET A 281 -7.66 18.05 -3.21
CA MET A 281 -8.28 19.19 -2.55
C MET A 281 -8.10 20.52 -3.31
N GLU A 282 -6.90 20.77 -3.85
CA GLU A 282 -6.63 21.96 -4.66
C GLU A 282 -7.42 21.91 -5.99
N LEU A 283 -7.58 20.72 -6.57
CA LEU A 283 -8.43 20.50 -7.75
C LEU A 283 -9.90 20.84 -7.46
N GLU A 284 -10.44 20.41 -6.33
CA GLU A 284 -11.81 20.72 -5.91
C GLU A 284 -12.05 22.21 -5.67
N LYS A 285 -11.03 22.92 -5.16
CA LYS A 285 -11.03 24.38 -5.00
C LYS A 285 -10.90 25.16 -6.30
N GLY A 286 -10.53 24.48 -7.40
CA GLY A 286 -10.26 25.10 -8.70
C GLY A 286 -8.85 25.69 -8.84
N ASN A 287 -7.95 25.39 -7.93
CA ASN A 287 -6.55 25.80 -7.94
C ASN A 287 -5.73 24.84 -8.83
N TYR A 288 -6.02 24.79 -10.12
CA TYR A 288 -5.52 23.77 -11.05
C TYR A 288 -4.00 23.71 -11.13
N ASP A 289 -3.30 24.84 -11.12
CA ASP A 289 -1.84 24.87 -11.16
C ASP A 289 -1.21 24.20 -9.94
N SER A 290 -1.76 24.45 -8.75
CA SER A 290 -1.32 23.80 -7.50
C SER A 290 -1.64 22.32 -7.51
N ALA A 291 -2.85 21.93 -7.95
CA ALA A 291 -3.27 20.56 -8.08
C ALA A 291 -2.32 19.76 -9.01
N ILE A 292 -2.03 20.29 -10.21
CA ILE A 292 -1.10 19.69 -11.17
C ILE A 292 0.29 19.49 -10.54
N ASN A 293 0.79 20.49 -9.81
CA ASN A 293 2.10 20.40 -9.19
C ASN A 293 2.16 19.27 -8.14
N TYR A 294 1.21 19.23 -7.19
CA TYR A 294 1.19 18.20 -6.15
C TYR A 294 0.97 16.80 -6.71
N LEU A 295 0.08 16.65 -7.70
CA LEU A 295 -0.20 15.35 -8.33
C LEU A 295 0.99 14.82 -9.12
N LYS A 296 1.74 15.68 -9.80
CA LYS A 296 3.01 15.30 -10.44
C LYS A 296 4.05 14.85 -9.42
N MET A 297 4.23 15.60 -8.34
CA MET A 297 5.15 15.21 -7.27
C MET A 297 4.76 13.83 -6.70
N ALA A 298 3.46 13.56 -6.49
CA ALA A 298 3.00 12.26 -6.03
C ALA A 298 3.34 11.13 -7.01
N LEU A 299 3.18 11.38 -8.31
CA LEU A 299 3.47 10.40 -9.36
C LEU A 299 4.98 10.16 -9.55
N ASP A 300 5.78 11.20 -9.39
CA ASP A 300 7.27 11.11 -9.47
C ASP A 300 7.85 10.27 -8.31
N LEU A 301 7.19 10.26 -7.14
CA LEU A 301 7.55 9.44 -5.98
C LEU A 301 7.04 7.99 -6.06
N ASP A 302 6.47 7.59 -7.19
CA ASP A 302 5.79 6.30 -7.35
C ASP A 302 4.65 6.12 -6.33
N ALA A 303 3.53 6.75 -6.62
CA ALA A 303 2.34 6.78 -5.75
C ALA A 303 1.71 5.37 -5.47
N GLY A 304 2.34 4.31 -5.92
CA GLY A 304 1.93 2.94 -5.66
C GLY A 304 0.48 2.68 -6.07
N SER A 305 -0.32 2.17 -5.13
CA SER A 305 -1.76 1.90 -5.34
C SER A 305 -2.60 3.15 -5.61
N GLN A 306 -2.12 4.33 -5.21
CA GLN A 306 -2.78 5.60 -5.49
C GLN A 306 -2.40 6.19 -6.85
N LYS A 307 -1.47 5.55 -7.58
CA LYS A 307 -1.01 6.01 -8.89
C LYS A 307 -2.15 6.19 -9.89
N GLN A 308 -3.09 5.25 -9.90
CA GLN A 308 -4.28 5.32 -10.76
C GLN A 308 -5.13 6.55 -10.43
N GLU A 309 -5.38 6.80 -9.15
CA GLU A 309 -6.18 7.94 -8.70
C GLU A 309 -5.45 9.26 -8.94
N ALA A 310 -4.16 9.35 -8.58
CA ALA A 310 -3.34 10.52 -8.81
C ALA A 310 -3.27 10.89 -10.30
N GLN A 311 -3.11 9.91 -11.18
CA GLN A 311 -3.09 10.13 -12.62
C GLN A 311 -4.46 10.57 -13.15
N ARG A 312 -5.57 9.98 -12.65
CA ARG A 312 -6.93 10.45 -12.98
C ARG A 312 -7.19 11.88 -12.53
N ASN A 313 -6.76 12.23 -11.33
CA ASN A 313 -6.87 13.60 -10.81
C ASN A 313 -6.01 14.58 -11.62
N LEU A 314 -4.80 14.17 -12.04
CA LEU A 314 -3.93 15.00 -12.88
C LEU A 314 -4.54 15.27 -14.25
N ILE A 315 -5.12 14.26 -14.90
CA ILE A 315 -5.85 14.40 -16.17
C ILE A 315 -6.99 15.41 -16.00
N LEU A 316 -7.80 15.24 -14.94
CA LEU A 316 -8.91 16.14 -14.66
C LEU A 316 -8.45 17.57 -14.38
N ALA A 317 -7.30 17.76 -13.68
CA ALA A 317 -6.73 19.07 -13.44
C ALA A 317 -6.32 19.76 -14.75
N TYR A 318 -5.69 19.04 -15.68
CA TYR A 318 -5.38 19.56 -17.01
C TYR A 318 -6.62 19.91 -17.82
N GLU A 319 -7.67 19.07 -17.81
CA GLU A 319 -8.93 19.36 -18.50
C GLU A 319 -9.60 20.61 -17.95
N GLN A 320 -9.64 20.75 -16.62
CA GLN A 320 -10.28 21.89 -15.97
C GLN A 320 -9.49 23.20 -16.16
N SER A 321 -8.16 23.12 -16.27
CA SER A 321 -7.31 24.26 -16.62
C SER A 321 -7.39 24.66 -18.09
N GLY A 322 -7.94 23.77 -18.93
CA GLY A 322 -8.02 23.95 -20.40
C GLY A 322 -6.80 23.48 -21.16
N ASP A 323 -5.83 22.85 -20.49
CA ASP A 323 -4.66 22.21 -21.15
C ASP A 323 -5.01 20.81 -21.64
N PHE A 324 -5.82 20.76 -22.70
CA PHE A 324 -6.26 19.52 -23.32
C PHE A 324 -5.11 18.73 -23.96
N ALA A 325 -3.99 19.39 -24.30
CA ALA A 325 -2.83 18.71 -24.87
C ALA A 325 -2.15 17.82 -23.83
N SER A 326 -1.92 18.36 -22.63
CA SER A 326 -1.37 17.60 -21.51
C SER A 326 -2.37 16.54 -21.00
N ALA A 327 -3.66 16.88 -20.91
CA ALA A 327 -4.71 15.92 -20.52
C ALA A 327 -4.74 14.70 -21.46
N LYS A 328 -4.62 14.94 -22.78
CA LYS A 328 -4.59 13.87 -23.79
C LYS A 328 -3.37 12.98 -23.64
N SER A 329 -2.19 13.58 -23.43
CA SER A 329 -0.94 12.82 -23.25
C SER A 329 -1.01 11.90 -22.02
N GLU A 330 -1.45 12.44 -20.88
CA GLU A 330 -1.61 11.66 -19.65
C GLU A 330 -2.68 10.57 -19.79
N MET A 331 -3.79 10.86 -20.50
CA MET A 331 -4.85 9.90 -20.74
C MET A 331 -4.40 8.76 -21.67
N GLU A 332 -3.54 9.05 -22.65
CA GLU A 332 -2.95 8.01 -23.51
C GLU A 332 -2.12 7.03 -22.70
N ASP A 333 -1.30 7.50 -21.77
CA ASP A 333 -0.49 6.64 -20.91
C ASP A 333 -1.35 5.93 -19.85
N TYR A 334 -2.36 6.61 -19.33
CA TYR A 334 -3.33 5.99 -18.40
C TYR A 334 -4.05 4.80 -19.06
N THR A 335 -4.57 4.95 -20.28
CA THR A 335 -5.32 3.88 -20.96
C THR A 335 -4.44 2.69 -21.34
N LYS A 336 -3.15 2.88 -21.57
CA LYS A 336 -2.17 1.79 -21.76
C LYS A 336 -1.97 0.99 -20.46
N ASN A 337 -1.88 1.68 -19.32
CA ASN A 337 -1.65 1.07 -18.02
C ASN A 337 -2.92 0.42 -17.45
N TYR A 338 -4.10 0.97 -17.77
CA TYR A 338 -5.39 0.53 -17.25
C TYR A 338 -6.39 0.24 -18.38
N PRO A 339 -6.13 -0.78 -19.24
CA PRO A 339 -6.91 -1.04 -20.45
C PRO A 339 -8.36 -1.46 -20.19
N ASN A 340 -8.69 -1.86 -18.97
CA ASN A 340 -10.02 -2.28 -18.56
C ASN A 340 -10.90 -1.12 -18.05
N ASP A 341 -10.37 0.11 -17.99
CA ASP A 341 -11.15 1.30 -17.63
C ASP A 341 -11.91 1.83 -18.86
N GLU A 342 -13.13 1.33 -19.06
CA GLU A 342 -13.98 1.73 -20.17
C GLU A 342 -14.38 3.22 -20.15
N GLU A 343 -14.41 3.84 -18.97
CA GLU A 343 -14.73 5.26 -18.84
C GLU A 343 -13.57 6.11 -19.36
N ALA A 344 -12.35 5.78 -18.96
CA ALA A 344 -11.14 6.43 -19.45
C ALA A 344 -10.95 6.25 -20.95
N ALA A 345 -11.26 5.06 -21.49
CA ALA A 345 -11.19 4.83 -22.93
C ALA A 345 -12.16 5.74 -23.71
N ARG A 346 -13.38 5.97 -23.21
CA ARG A 346 -14.34 6.91 -23.83
C ARG A 346 -13.90 8.37 -23.70
N GLU A 347 -13.34 8.75 -22.57
CA GLU A 347 -12.82 10.10 -22.32
C GLU A 347 -11.60 10.39 -23.21
N TYR A 348 -10.73 9.41 -23.43
CA TYR A 348 -9.61 9.54 -24.36
C TYR A 348 -10.08 9.82 -25.80
N LEU A 349 -11.10 9.10 -26.27
CA LEU A 349 -11.69 9.37 -27.60
C LEU A 349 -12.23 10.81 -27.71
N PHE A 350 -12.79 11.35 -26.63
CA PHE A 350 -13.23 12.75 -26.60
C PHE A 350 -12.03 13.71 -26.68
N LEU A 351 -10.97 13.47 -25.90
CA LEU A 351 -9.75 14.28 -25.90
C LEU A 351 -9.03 14.26 -27.28
N MET A 352 -9.12 13.16 -28.02
CA MET A 352 -8.56 13.07 -29.37
C MET A 352 -9.23 14.04 -30.37
N THR A 353 -10.39 14.58 -30.07
CA THR A 353 -11.12 15.52 -30.94
C THR A 353 -10.88 16.99 -30.56
N ARG A 354 -10.10 17.26 -29.54
CA ARG A 354 -9.72 18.59 -29.03
C ARG A 354 -8.29 18.90 -29.40
#